data_753f37a3a819458294def476821ca741
#
_entry.id   753f37a3a819458294def476821ca741
#
_cell.length_a   1.000
_cell.length_b   1.000
_cell.length_c   1.000
_cell.angle_alpha   90.00
_cell.angle_beta   90.00
_cell.angle_gamma   90.00
#
_symmetry.space_group_name_H-M   'P 1'
#
loop_
_entity.id
_entity.type
_entity.pdbx_description
1 polymer ?
#
loop_
_entity_poly.entity_id
_entity_poly.type
_entity_poly.pdbx_seq_one_letter_code
_entity_poly.pdbx_strand_id
1 'polypeptide(L)'
;MAEKQYHLKFDASRAADVDAYLEYRRIVGDDDGGELFTPEQYEQYKKEVLPRRIENRLFTSWTNSAGMDCKLIGPETPCFCQHRYKQHKTDIAVIPNDRPILLPCQVKGCRCSSYHYVPLLGCCPIRCHCKHQVDEHSEVRPYQCKSGACQKCTGFASSYTCSCGEKYSQHQMVVETKAERVARGHPVGIDTPYKAMGGLTGFSSLAEGYMRLDPSGRGAPSEEFLAQDITAHDHAFLRAAVPSIQAHHQASKDGKLDQDMAERMSAIRRPGESEMDYYERRYQERSKAGAASKRGVTVSNQLRSAPRKSQEKPIKRK
;
A
#
# COMPACT_ATOMS: atom_id res chain seq x y z
N MET A 1 -36.92 -15.07 -2.38
CA MET A 1 -36.37 -15.57 -1.09
C MET A 1 -35.58 -14.43 -0.49
N ALA A 2 -35.95 -13.94 0.70
CA ALA A 2 -35.26 -12.81 1.33
C ALA A 2 -33.93 -13.32 1.88
N GLU A 3 -32.81 -12.75 1.45
CA GLU A 3 -31.49 -12.97 2.02
C GLU A 3 -31.52 -12.52 3.49
N LYS A 4 -31.26 -13.47 4.39
CA LYS A 4 -31.06 -13.16 5.81
C LYS A 4 -29.72 -12.41 5.95
N GLN A 5 -29.78 -11.11 6.13
CA GLN A 5 -28.60 -10.33 6.55
C GLN A 5 -28.27 -10.69 7.99
N TYR A 6 -27.13 -11.33 8.17
CA TYR A 6 -26.56 -11.60 9.49
C TYR A 6 -25.75 -10.38 9.94
N HIS A 7 -26.25 -9.66 10.95
CA HIS A 7 -25.47 -8.64 11.64
C HIS A 7 -24.63 -9.31 12.73
N LEU A 8 -23.32 -9.43 12.50
CA LEU A 8 -22.38 -9.81 13.54
C LEU A 8 -22.20 -8.63 14.50
N LYS A 9 -22.79 -8.72 15.69
CA LYS A 9 -22.48 -7.80 16.80
C LYS A 9 -21.16 -8.27 17.41
N PHE A 10 -20.10 -7.51 17.25
CA PHE A 10 -18.86 -7.71 17.99
C PHE A 10 -19.06 -7.18 19.40
N ASP A 11 -18.90 -8.06 20.38
CA ASP A 11 -18.81 -7.68 21.78
C ASP A 11 -17.40 -7.10 22.02
N ALA A 12 -17.32 -5.88 22.53
CA ALA A 12 -16.05 -5.21 22.83
C ALA A 12 -15.18 -6.01 23.83
N SER A 13 -15.79 -6.87 24.66
CA SER A 13 -15.07 -7.78 25.56
C SER A 13 -14.23 -8.83 24.83
N ARG A 14 -14.55 -9.13 23.56
CA ARG A 14 -13.84 -10.11 22.71
C ARG A 14 -12.87 -9.46 21.73
N ALA A 15 -12.72 -8.15 21.75
CA ALA A 15 -11.79 -7.46 20.87
C ALA A 15 -10.33 -7.93 21.09
N ALA A 16 -9.95 -8.16 22.33
CA ALA A 16 -8.64 -8.68 22.70
C ALA A 16 -8.36 -10.08 22.12
N ASP A 17 -9.39 -10.95 22.08
CA ASP A 17 -9.25 -12.29 21.50
C ASP A 17 -9.07 -12.23 19.99
N VAL A 18 -9.75 -11.29 19.32
CA VAL A 18 -9.59 -11.06 17.88
C VAL A 18 -8.19 -10.54 17.58
N ASP A 19 -7.70 -9.59 18.36
CA ASP A 19 -6.36 -9.04 18.20
C ASP A 19 -5.28 -10.10 18.43
N ALA A 20 -5.44 -10.94 19.47
CA ALA A 20 -4.56 -12.07 19.75
C ALA A 20 -4.55 -13.09 18.59
N TYR A 21 -5.71 -13.38 18.01
CA TYR A 21 -5.81 -14.26 16.84
C TYR A 21 -5.16 -13.65 15.60
N LEU A 22 -5.34 -12.35 15.37
CA LEU A 22 -4.71 -11.65 14.25
C LEU A 22 -3.18 -11.64 14.40
N GLU A 23 -2.67 -11.44 15.62
CA GLU A 23 -1.24 -11.51 15.91
C GLU A 23 -0.71 -12.94 15.70
N TYR A 24 -1.40 -13.95 16.19
CA TYR A 24 -1.09 -15.35 15.94
C TYR A 24 -0.98 -15.62 14.43
N ARG A 25 -1.97 -15.20 13.63
CA ARG A 25 -1.98 -15.39 12.17
C ARG A 25 -0.83 -14.64 11.45
N ARG A 26 -0.40 -13.50 11.97
CA ARG A 26 0.77 -12.77 11.44
C ARG A 26 2.07 -13.51 11.72
N ILE A 27 2.18 -14.13 12.89
CA ILE A 27 3.38 -14.85 13.32
C ILE A 27 3.43 -16.25 12.70
N VAL A 28 2.39 -17.04 12.85
CA VAL A 28 2.34 -18.44 12.41
C VAL A 28 2.05 -18.58 10.92
N GLY A 29 1.11 -17.79 10.39
CA GLY A 29 0.67 -17.89 9.00
C GLY A 29 -0.07 -19.18 8.74
N ASP A 30 0.46 -20.04 7.87
CA ASP A 30 -0.10 -21.34 7.51
C ASP A 30 0.80 -22.51 8.03
N ASP A 31 1.75 -22.22 8.93
CA ASP A 31 2.68 -23.23 9.46
C ASP A 31 2.00 -24.17 10.48
N ASP A 32 0.78 -23.81 10.93
CA ASP A 32 -0.07 -24.65 11.79
C ASP A 32 -0.84 -25.73 11.01
N GLY A 33 -0.70 -25.76 9.69
CA GLY A 33 -1.42 -26.75 8.85
C GLY A 33 -2.94 -26.63 8.89
N GLY A 34 -3.47 -25.54 9.47
CA GLY A 34 -4.91 -25.26 9.63
C GLY A 34 -5.47 -25.64 11.00
N GLU A 35 -4.65 -26.22 11.89
CA GLU A 35 -4.99 -26.48 13.27
C GLU A 35 -4.23 -25.52 14.20
N LEU A 36 -4.95 -24.79 15.04
CA LEU A 36 -4.32 -23.83 15.96
C LEU A 36 -3.37 -24.55 16.93
N PHE A 37 -2.19 -24.00 17.11
CA PHE A 37 -1.25 -24.49 18.11
C PHE A 37 -1.82 -24.37 19.51
N THR A 38 -1.49 -25.35 20.39
CA THR A 38 -1.72 -25.17 21.83
C THR A 38 -0.85 -24.03 22.35
N PRO A 39 -1.18 -23.43 23.51
CA PRO A 39 -0.35 -22.37 24.11
C PRO A 39 1.12 -22.76 24.27
N GLU A 40 1.40 -24.01 24.67
CA GLU A 40 2.77 -24.52 24.83
C GLU A 40 3.49 -24.66 23.48
N GLN A 41 2.80 -25.19 22.47
CA GLN A 41 3.32 -25.31 21.10
C GLN A 41 3.62 -23.93 20.52
N TYR A 42 2.72 -22.96 20.74
CA TYR A 42 2.90 -21.60 20.24
C TYR A 42 4.10 -20.90 20.91
N GLU A 43 4.28 -21.06 22.23
CA GLU A 43 5.44 -20.52 22.93
C GLU A 43 6.76 -21.16 22.46
N GLN A 44 6.77 -22.47 22.23
CA GLN A 44 7.94 -23.16 21.65
C GLN A 44 8.22 -22.67 20.24
N TYR A 45 7.19 -22.59 19.40
CA TYR A 45 7.31 -22.07 18.03
C TYR A 45 7.91 -20.65 18.03
N LYS A 46 7.44 -19.76 18.90
CA LYS A 46 8.00 -18.42 19.04
C LYS A 46 9.48 -18.44 19.40
N LYS A 47 9.87 -19.25 20.37
CA LYS A 47 11.29 -19.34 20.79
C LYS A 47 12.23 -19.81 19.69
N GLU A 48 11.78 -20.70 18.83
CA GLU A 48 12.59 -21.27 17.76
C GLU A 48 12.57 -20.41 16.48
N VAL A 49 11.39 -19.94 16.09
CA VAL A 49 11.18 -19.33 14.78
C VAL A 49 11.42 -17.83 14.78
N LEU A 50 11.05 -17.10 15.84
CA LEU A 50 11.16 -15.64 15.83
C LEU A 50 12.61 -15.13 15.74
N PRO A 51 13.59 -15.63 16.52
CA PRO A 51 14.98 -15.17 16.42
C PRO A 51 15.53 -15.38 15.00
N ARG A 52 15.33 -16.59 14.45
CA ARG A 52 15.76 -16.94 13.09
C ARG A 52 15.11 -16.03 12.04
N ARG A 53 13.82 -15.73 12.17
CA ARG A 53 13.08 -14.89 11.23
C ARG A 53 13.54 -13.44 11.29
N ILE A 54 13.89 -12.93 12.45
CA ILE A 54 14.45 -11.59 12.63
C ILE A 54 15.84 -11.53 12.00
N GLU A 55 16.69 -12.53 12.26
CA GLU A 55 18.05 -12.61 11.72
C GLU A 55 18.04 -12.75 10.18
N ASN A 56 17.22 -13.65 9.67
CA ASN A 56 17.12 -13.95 8.23
C ASN A 56 16.07 -13.10 7.50
N ARG A 57 15.66 -11.98 8.08
CA ARG A 57 14.68 -11.10 7.47
C ARG A 57 15.13 -10.63 6.09
N LEU A 58 14.25 -10.82 5.10
CA LEU A 58 14.45 -10.33 3.74
C LEU A 58 13.65 -9.06 3.50
N PHE A 59 14.29 -8.11 2.85
CA PHE A 59 13.68 -6.88 2.34
C PHE A 59 13.46 -7.04 0.85
N THR A 60 12.26 -6.73 0.40
CA THR A 60 11.88 -6.87 -1.00
C THR A 60 11.33 -5.54 -1.49
N SER A 61 11.94 -5.03 -2.53
CA SER A 61 11.58 -3.74 -3.14
C SER A 61 11.55 -3.82 -4.66
N TRP A 62 10.76 -2.94 -5.26
CA TRP A 62 10.76 -2.66 -6.68
C TRP A 62 11.49 -1.34 -6.90
N THR A 63 12.65 -1.42 -7.52
CA THR A 63 13.70 -0.38 -7.50
C THR A 63 13.95 0.11 -8.91
N ASN A 64 14.18 1.40 -9.08
CA ASN A 64 14.56 2.00 -10.35
C ASN A 64 16.05 1.79 -10.69
N SER A 65 16.50 2.29 -11.85
CA SER A 65 17.89 2.14 -12.31
C SER A 65 18.91 2.84 -11.40
N ALA A 66 18.49 3.91 -10.70
CA ALA A 66 19.33 4.63 -9.74
C ALA A 66 19.40 3.95 -8.35
N GLY A 67 18.74 2.82 -8.16
CA GLY A 67 18.73 2.08 -6.90
C GLY A 67 17.71 2.58 -5.88
N MET A 68 16.83 3.52 -6.23
CA MET A 68 15.79 4.03 -5.35
C MET A 68 14.60 3.06 -5.27
N ASP A 69 14.12 2.78 -4.07
CA ASP A 69 12.96 1.91 -3.82
C ASP A 69 11.65 2.63 -4.19
N CYS A 70 11.12 2.36 -5.37
CA CYS A 70 9.86 2.92 -5.81
C CYS A 70 8.65 2.28 -5.11
N LYS A 71 8.78 1.02 -4.71
CA LYS A 71 7.76 0.29 -3.95
C LYS A 71 8.40 -0.73 -3.02
N LEU A 72 8.11 -0.61 -1.73
CA LEU A 72 8.38 -1.64 -0.73
C LEU A 72 7.24 -2.66 -0.72
N ILE A 73 7.57 -3.93 -0.64
CA ILE A 73 6.61 -5.01 -0.81
C ILE A 73 6.05 -5.43 0.55
N GLY A 74 4.75 -5.27 0.71
CA GLY A 74 4.02 -5.78 1.87
C GLY A 74 3.45 -7.19 1.64
N PRO A 75 3.00 -7.88 2.72
CA PRO A 75 2.54 -9.26 2.65
C PRO A 75 1.35 -9.49 1.71
N GLU A 76 0.51 -8.48 1.55
CA GLU A 76 -0.70 -8.55 0.70
C GLU A 76 -0.46 -8.06 -0.73
N THR A 77 0.76 -7.62 -1.07
CA THR A 77 1.06 -7.09 -2.41
C THR A 77 1.04 -8.22 -3.43
N PRO A 78 0.25 -8.13 -4.52
CA PRO A 78 0.15 -9.19 -5.51
C PRO A 78 1.41 -9.30 -6.36
N CYS A 79 1.74 -10.53 -6.72
CA CYS A 79 2.78 -10.89 -7.68
C CYS A 79 2.22 -10.92 -9.11
N PHE A 80 3.09 -11.00 -10.10
CA PHE A 80 2.73 -11.25 -11.49
C PHE A 80 1.88 -12.54 -11.66
N CYS A 81 2.12 -13.56 -10.85
CA CYS A 81 1.33 -14.81 -10.83
C CYS A 81 -0.02 -14.68 -10.11
N GLN A 82 -0.44 -13.47 -9.75
CA GLN A 82 -1.67 -13.12 -9.02
C GLN A 82 -1.71 -13.59 -7.55
N HIS A 83 -0.72 -14.33 -7.08
CA HIS A 83 -0.61 -14.71 -5.67
C HIS A 83 0.04 -13.58 -4.85
N ARG A 84 -0.35 -13.48 -3.58
CA ARG A 84 0.17 -12.45 -2.67
C ARG A 84 1.62 -12.75 -2.25
N TYR A 85 2.37 -11.72 -1.86
CA TYR A 85 3.76 -11.89 -1.41
C TYR A 85 3.90 -12.95 -0.31
N LYS A 86 3.00 -12.98 0.68
CA LYS A 86 3.00 -13.97 1.76
C LYS A 86 2.85 -15.43 1.29
N GLN A 87 2.37 -15.66 0.08
CA GLN A 87 2.22 -16.98 -0.52
C GLN A 87 3.48 -17.43 -1.29
N HIS A 88 4.54 -16.65 -1.23
CA HIS A 88 5.86 -17.00 -1.75
C HIS A 88 6.78 -17.44 -0.61
N LYS A 89 7.87 -18.12 -0.95
CA LYS A 89 8.86 -18.57 0.03
C LYS A 89 9.66 -17.37 0.55
N THR A 90 9.07 -16.67 1.51
CA THR A 90 9.62 -15.43 2.10
C THR A 90 10.34 -15.68 3.42
N ASP A 91 10.03 -16.77 4.11
CA ASP A 91 10.66 -17.21 5.35
C ASP A 91 11.71 -18.26 5.04
N ILE A 92 12.98 -17.86 5.05
CA ILE A 92 14.12 -18.70 4.64
C ILE A 92 14.96 -19.02 5.87
N ALA A 93 15.12 -20.32 6.14
CA ALA A 93 15.91 -20.79 7.29
C ALA A 93 17.41 -20.51 7.14
N VAL A 94 17.95 -20.64 5.93
CA VAL A 94 19.33 -20.35 5.59
C VAL A 94 19.33 -19.48 4.34
N ILE A 95 19.90 -18.28 4.45
CA ILE A 95 19.97 -17.34 3.32
C ILE A 95 20.92 -17.89 2.25
N PRO A 96 20.45 -18.00 0.97
CA PRO A 96 21.33 -18.44 -0.11
C PRO A 96 22.46 -17.44 -0.35
N ASN A 97 23.65 -17.95 -0.69
CA ASN A 97 24.75 -17.08 -1.13
C ASN A 97 24.55 -16.56 -2.56
N ASP A 98 23.79 -17.30 -3.36
CA ASP A 98 23.52 -16.93 -4.75
C ASP A 98 22.66 -15.67 -4.85
N ARG A 99 23.00 -14.82 -5.80
CA ARG A 99 22.24 -13.59 -6.08
C ARG A 99 21.77 -13.59 -7.54
N PRO A 100 20.56 -13.11 -7.79
CA PRO A 100 19.55 -12.57 -6.86
C PRO A 100 18.84 -13.66 -6.05
N ILE A 101 18.43 -13.33 -4.82
CA ILE A 101 17.62 -14.24 -3.99
C ILE A 101 16.24 -14.39 -4.67
N LEU A 102 15.87 -15.66 -4.93
CA LEU A 102 14.59 -15.96 -5.57
C LEU A 102 13.53 -16.32 -4.52
N LEU A 103 12.32 -15.81 -4.71
CA LEU A 103 11.17 -16.06 -3.86
C LEU A 103 10.08 -16.80 -4.65
N PRO A 104 10.20 -18.13 -4.83
CA PRO A 104 9.23 -18.91 -5.59
C PRO A 104 7.85 -18.93 -4.91
N CYS A 105 6.80 -19.03 -5.73
CA CYS A 105 5.45 -19.20 -5.23
C CYS A 105 5.25 -20.59 -4.62
N GLN A 106 4.59 -20.65 -3.46
CA GLN A 106 4.30 -21.90 -2.74
C GLN A 106 2.90 -22.45 -3.05
N VAL A 107 2.09 -21.72 -3.82
CA VAL A 107 0.74 -22.15 -4.19
C VAL A 107 0.82 -23.34 -5.15
N LYS A 108 0.11 -24.41 -4.82
CA LYS A 108 0.09 -25.63 -5.60
C LYS A 108 -0.35 -25.35 -7.06
N GLY A 109 0.43 -25.83 -8.01
CA GLY A 109 0.19 -25.66 -9.44
C GLY A 109 0.70 -24.33 -10.04
N CYS A 110 1.20 -23.40 -9.24
CA CYS A 110 1.81 -22.17 -9.74
C CYS A 110 3.27 -22.42 -10.16
N ARG A 111 3.66 -21.96 -11.37
CA ARG A 111 5.02 -22.13 -11.92
C ARG A 111 5.88 -20.88 -11.75
N CYS A 112 5.45 -19.92 -10.92
CA CYS A 112 6.20 -18.72 -10.64
C CYS A 112 7.50 -19.04 -9.89
N SER A 113 8.65 -18.77 -10.52
CA SER A 113 9.98 -19.05 -9.97
C SER A 113 10.48 -17.99 -9.01
N SER A 114 9.94 -16.76 -9.07
CA SER A 114 10.28 -15.68 -8.14
C SER A 114 9.22 -14.61 -8.16
N TYR A 115 9.01 -13.99 -7.01
CA TYR A 115 8.09 -12.86 -6.86
C TYR A 115 8.45 -11.72 -7.82
N HIS A 116 7.45 -11.18 -8.49
CA HIS A 116 7.58 -10.03 -9.40
C HIS A 116 6.42 -9.07 -9.23
N TYR A 117 6.72 -7.84 -8.81
CA TYR A 117 5.69 -6.82 -8.59
C TYR A 117 5.15 -6.25 -9.90
N VAL A 118 3.86 -6.01 -9.93
CA VAL A 118 3.18 -5.34 -11.04
C VAL A 118 2.47 -4.10 -10.49
N PRO A 119 2.80 -2.89 -10.98
CA PRO A 119 2.12 -1.68 -10.58
C PRO A 119 0.62 -1.69 -10.89
N LEU A 120 -0.14 -0.96 -10.09
CA LEU A 120 -1.56 -0.75 -10.29
C LEU A 120 -1.82 0.68 -10.77
N LEU A 121 -2.72 0.84 -11.73
CA LEU A 121 -3.34 2.09 -12.12
C LEU A 121 -4.74 2.15 -11.49
N GLY A 122 -4.85 2.83 -10.35
CA GLY A 122 -6.03 2.72 -9.51
C GLY A 122 -6.17 1.29 -8.96
N CYS A 123 -7.28 0.62 -9.27
CA CYS A 123 -7.53 -0.77 -8.85
C CYS A 123 -7.07 -1.83 -9.86
N CYS A 124 -6.64 -1.44 -11.06
CA CYS A 124 -6.32 -2.38 -12.13
C CYS A 124 -4.80 -2.49 -12.34
N PRO A 125 -4.26 -3.71 -12.56
CA PRO A 125 -2.89 -3.88 -12.98
C PRO A 125 -2.60 -3.18 -14.32
N ILE A 126 -1.35 -2.74 -14.51
CA ILE A 126 -0.90 -2.19 -15.78
C ILE A 126 -1.05 -3.22 -16.90
N ARG A 127 -1.31 -2.74 -18.12
CA ARG A 127 -1.47 -3.61 -19.30
C ARG A 127 -0.19 -3.74 -20.08
N CYS A 128 -0.04 -4.88 -20.74
CA CYS A 128 1.01 -5.12 -21.73
C CYS A 128 0.80 -4.25 -22.99
N HIS A 129 1.84 -4.03 -23.78
CA HIS A 129 1.75 -3.41 -25.11
C HIS A 129 0.78 -4.15 -26.05
N CYS A 130 0.61 -5.46 -25.87
CA CYS A 130 -0.38 -6.24 -26.60
C CYS A 130 -1.83 -6.01 -26.13
N LYS A 131 -2.05 -5.09 -25.17
CA LYS A 131 -3.32 -4.69 -24.53
C LYS A 131 -3.94 -5.72 -23.59
N HIS A 132 -3.38 -6.92 -23.51
CA HIS A 132 -3.81 -7.95 -22.58
C HIS A 132 -3.38 -7.65 -21.15
N GLN A 133 -4.11 -8.19 -20.19
CA GLN A 133 -3.83 -8.02 -18.75
C GLN A 133 -2.72 -8.99 -18.29
N VAL A 134 -2.29 -8.83 -17.03
CA VAL A 134 -1.21 -9.64 -16.43
C VAL A 134 -1.59 -11.12 -16.32
N ASP A 135 -2.83 -11.41 -15.94
CA ASP A 135 -3.39 -12.76 -15.79
C ASP A 135 -3.48 -13.53 -17.12
N GLU A 136 -3.61 -12.79 -18.24
CA GLU A 136 -3.56 -13.35 -19.60
C GLU A 136 -2.13 -13.67 -20.07
N HIS A 137 -1.11 -13.45 -19.23
CA HIS A 137 0.28 -13.79 -19.52
C HIS A 137 0.75 -14.97 -18.66
N SER A 138 1.78 -15.66 -19.13
CA SER A 138 2.43 -16.74 -18.40
C SER A 138 3.11 -16.19 -17.14
N GLU A 139 3.03 -16.93 -16.05
CA GLU A 139 3.75 -16.67 -14.81
C GLU A 139 5.26 -16.95 -14.88
N VAL A 140 5.71 -17.55 -15.97
CA VAL A 140 7.12 -17.90 -16.24
C VAL A 140 7.72 -16.86 -17.18
N ARG A 141 8.93 -16.39 -16.88
CA ARG A 141 9.68 -15.50 -17.78
C ARG A 141 9.86 -16.14 -19.16
N PRO A 142 9.74 -15.37 -20.25
CA PRO A 142 9.58 -13.92 -20.38
C PRO A 142 8.13 -13.41 -20.26
N TYR A 143 7.22 -14.11 -19.59
CA TYR A 143 5.83 -13.73 -19.39
C TYR A 143 5.05 -13.60 -20.69
N GLN A 144 5.12 -14.60 -21.55
CA GLN A 144 4.44 -14.64 -22.84
C GLN A 144 2.91 -14.58 -22.68
N CYS A 145 2.24 -13.93 -23.61
CA CYS A 145 0.78 -13.90 -23.66
C CYS A 145 0.22 -15.31 -23.92
N LYS A 146 -0.78 -15.70 -23.12
CA LYS A 146 -1.50 -16.99 -23.25
C LYS A 146 -2.63 -16.91 -24.28
N SER A 147 -3.02 -15.70 -24.72
CA SER A 147 -4.11 -15.50 -25.69
C SER A 147 -3.68 -16.02 -27.06
N GLY A 148 -4.40 -17.02 -27.60
CA GLY A 148 -4.13 -17.61 -28.90
C GLY A 148 -4.25 -16.62 -30.08
N ALA A 149 -5.00 -15.53 -29.91
CA ALA A 149 -5.12 -14.46 -30.89
C ALA A 149 -3.91 -13.48 -30.88
N CYS A 150 -3.04 -13.56 -29.88
CA CYS A 150 -1.92 -12.65 -29.68
C CYS A 150 -0.61 -13.22 -30.23
N GLN A 151 -0.32 -12.96 -31.50
CA GLN A 151 0.88 -13.48 -32.18
C GLN A 151 2.12 -12.55 -32.04
N LYS A 152 1.97 -11.33 -31.55
CA LYS A 152 3.03 -10.30 -31.55
C LYS A 152 3.70 -10.10 -30.18
N CYS A 153 3.21 -10.75 -29.13
CA CYS A 153 3.76 -10.56 -27.79
C CYS A 153 4.91 -11.53 -27.52
N THR A 154 6.12 -11.01 -27.42
CA THR A 154 7.33 -11.76 -27.07
C THR A 154 7.52 -11.90 -25.55
N GLY A 155 6.75 -11.13 -24.77
CA GLY A 155 6.78 -11.09 -23.31
C GLY A 155 6.01 -9.89 -22.76
N PHE A 156 5.75 -9.86 -21.45
CA PHE A 156 5.05 -8.76 -20.84
C PHE A 156 5.92 -7.49 -20.84
N ALA A 157 5.45 -6.47 -21.52
CA ALA A 157 6.05 -5.14 -21.55
C ALA A 157 4.95 -4.08 -21.46
N SER A 158 5.17 -3.03 -20.69
CA SER A 158 4.19 -1.97 -20.47
C SER A 158 4.79 -0.59 -20.74
N SER A 159 3.96 0.31 -21.25
CA SER A 159 4.30 1.73 -21.41
C SER A 159 4.17 2.52 -20.09
N TYR A 160 3.82 1.87 -19.01
CA TYR A 160 3.67 2.51 -17.70
C TYR A 160 4.98 3.22 -17.30
N THR A 161 4.82 4.45 -16.83
CA THR A 161 5.89 5.26 -16.25
C THR A 161 5.61 5.42 -14.77
N CYS A 162 6.60 5.10 -13.94
CA CYS A 162 6.54 5.24 -12.49
C CYS A 162 6.57 6.73 -12.08
N SER A 163 6.15 7.03 -10.85
CA SER A 163 6.28 8.37 -10.26
C SER A 163 7.73 8.89 -10.18
N CYS A 164 8.72 8.00 -10.22
CA CYS A 164 10.14 8.37 -10.31
C CYS A 164 10.58 8.87 -11.71
N GLY A 165 9.68 8.83 -12.70
CA GLY A 165 9.97 9.24 -14.08
C GLY A 165 10.47 8.12 -15.00
N GLU A 166 10.87 6.96 -14.48
CA GLU A 166 11.35 5.85 -15.28
C GLU A 166 10.22 4.90 -15.74
N LYS A 167 10.47 4.21 -16.86
CA LYS A 167 9.54 3.23 -17.41
C LYS A 167 9.52 1.94 -16.56
N TYR A 168 8.43 1.20 -16.64
CA TYR A 168 8.29 -0.11 -15.97
C TYR A 168 9.47 -1.05 -16.25
N SER A 169 9.95 -1.09 -17.50
CA SER A 169 11.04 -1.96 -17.94
C SER A 169 12.41 -1.62 -17.34
N GLN A 170 12.57 -0.42 -16.79
CA GLN A 170 13.81 0.03 -16.15
C GLN A 170 13.87 -0.29 -14.66
N HIS A 171 12.78 -0.83 -14.13
CA HIS A 171 12.73 -1.25 -12.73
C HIS A 171 13.03 -2.73 -12.60
N GLN A 172 13.56 -3.09 -11.43
CA GLN A 172 13.88 -4.47 -11.09
C GLN A 172 13.39 -4.83 -9.69
N MET A 173 13.14 -6.11 -9.47
CA MET A 173 12.92 -6.64 -8.13
C MET A 173 14.25 -6.82 -7.43
N VAL A 174 14.37 -6.27 -6.24
CA VAL A 174 15.53 -6.44 -5.36
C VAL A 174 15.05 -7.16 -4.11
N VAL A 175 15.73 -8.27 -3.78
CA VAL A 175 15.55 -9.02 -2.54
C VAL A 175 16.89 -9.06 -1.86
N GLU A 176 16.95 -8.49 -0.67
CA GLU A 176 18.19 -8.25 0.06
C GLU A 176 18.05 -8.59 1.53
N THR A 177 19.17 -8.92 2.17
CA THR A 177 19.28 -9.08 3.62
C THR A 177 19.35 -7.73 4.33
N LYS A 178 19.19 -7.74 5.65
CA LYS A 178 19.36 -6.54 6.48
C LYS A 178 20.74 -5.90 6.27
N ALA A 179 21.80 -6.70 6.23
CA ALA A 179 23.17 -6.22 6.02
C ALA A 179 23.38 -5.58 4.64
N GLU A 180 22.88 -6.22 3.58
CA GLU A 180 22.97 -5.68 2.23
C GLU A 180 22.18 -4.37 2.07
N ARG A 181 21.02 -4.28 2.74
CA ARG A 181 20.20 -3.08 2.73
C ARG A 181 20.88 -1.90 3.42
N VAL A 182 21.46 -2.13 4.61
CA VAL A 182 22.25 -1.13 5.32
C VAL A 182 23.46 -0.69 4.50
N ALA A 183 24.18 -1.64 3.87
CA ALA A 183 25.32 -1.33 3.02
C ALA A 183 24.95 -0.43 1.82
N ARG A 184 23.70 -0.49 1.34
CA ARG A 184 23.16 0.41 0.30
C ARG A 184 22.68 1.76 0.85
N GLY A 185 22.73 1.98 2.18
CA GLY A 185 22.25 3.21 2.81
C GLY A 185 20.73 3.31 2.93
N HIS A 186 20.01 2.20 2.82
CA HIS A 186 18.54 2.17 2.92
C HIS A 186 18.10 1.85 4.35
N PRO A 187 16.98 2.43 4.83
CA PRO A 187 16.49 2.18 6.18
C PRO A 187 16.01 0.73 6.33
N VAL A 188 16.24 0.14 7.49
CA VAL A 188 15.79 -1.22 7.83
C VAL A 188 14.56 -1.26 8.74
N GLY A 189 14.25 -0.13 9.40
CA GLY A 189 13.11 -0.02 10.30
C GLY A 189 13.19 -0.93 11.51
N ILE A 190 12.04 -1.11 12.18
CA ILE A 190 11.90 -1.94 13.37
C ILE A 190 11.80 -3.42 12.96
N ASP A 191 12.50 -4.28 13.69
CA ASP A 191 12.37 -5.73 13.51
C ASP A 191 10.97 -6.18 13.91
N THR A 192 10.34 -6.99 13.07
CA THR A 192 9.04 -7.55 13.32
C THR A 192 9.05 -9.07 13.19
N PRO A 193 8.31 -9.78 14.03
CA PRO A 193 8.23 -11.22 13.98
C PRO A 193 7.33 -11.73 12.84
N TYR A 194 6.71 -10.84 12.07
CA TYR A 194 5.69 -11.20 11.10
C TYR A 194 6.28 -11.91 9.89
N LYS A 195 5.68 -13.04 9.55
CA LYS A 195 5.98 -13.77 8.34
C LYS A 195 5.71 -12.90 7.11
N ALA A 196 6.58 -12.98 6.12
CA ALA A 196 6.43 -12.28 4.85
C ALA A 196 6.41 -10.74 4.92
N MET A 197 7.10 -10.13 5.88
CA MET A 197 7.30 -8.69 5.92
C MET A 197 8.49 -8.29 5.06
N GLY A 198 8.28 -8.05 3.78
CA GLY A 198 9.32 -7.60 2.85
C GLY A 198 9.60 -6.10 2.87
N GLY A 199 8.70 -5.30 3.43
CA GLY A 199 8.84 -3.85 3.55
C GLY A 199 9.28 -3.38 4.93
N LEU A 200 9.13 -2.08 5.17
CA LEU A 200 9.39 -1.44 6.45
C LEU A 200 8.13 -1.40 7.31
N THR A 201 8.31 -1.26 8.61
CA THR A 201 7.24 -1.09 9.58
C THR A 201 7.43 0.21 10.37
N GLY A 202 6.35 0.67 11.00
CA GLY A 202 6.38 1.88 11.81
C GLY A 202 6.67 3.14 11.00
N PHE A 203 7.35 4.10 11.63
CA PHE A 203 7.67 5.38 11.01
C PHE A 203 8.74 5.31 9.92
N SER A 204 9.52 4.24 9.86
CA SER A 204 10.53 4.06 8.81
C SER A 204 9.93 4.05 7.40
N SER A 205 8.70 3.55 7.23
CA SER A 205 8.02 3.60 5.92
C SER A 205 7.58 5.01 5.53
N LEU A 206 7.25 5.87 6.50
CA LEU A 206 6.92 7.28 6.26
C LEU A 206 8.17 8.09 5.91
N ALA A 207 9.27 7.85 6.62
CA ALA A 207 10.56 8.48 6.32
C ALA A 207 11.05 8.11 4.93
N GLU A 208 10.95 6.85 4.53
CA GLU A 208 11.27 6.40 3.17
C GLU A 208 10.41 7.11 2.12
N GLY A 209 9.12 7.31 2.40
CA GLY A 209 8.22 8.09 1.54
C GLY A 209 8.65 9.56 1.43
N TYR A 210 9.06 10.16 2.55
CA TYR A 210 9.56 11.53 2.58
C TYR A 210 10.87 11.69 1.79
N MET A 211 11.85 10.80 1.99
CA MET A 211 13.14 10.81 1.29
C MET A 211 13.00 10.65 -0.23
N ARG A 212 11.95 9.99 -0.69
CA ARG A 212 11.62 9.94 -2.13
C ARG A 212 11.13 11.27 -2.68
N LEU A 213 10.47 12.09 -1.86
CA LEU A 213 9.99 13.41 -2.27
C LEU A 213 11.09 14.48 -2.16
N ASP A 214 11.95 14.36 -1.15
CA ASP A 214 13.08 15.26 -0.91
C ASP A 214 14.38 14.47 -0.65
N PRO A 215 15.13 14.15 -1.70
CA PRO A 215 16.40 13.42 -1.58
C PRO A 215 17.48 14.16 -0.79
N SER A 216 17.32 15.47 -0.54
CA SER A 216 18.30 16.25 0.23
C SER A 216 18.42 15.81 1.69
N GLY A 217 17.42 15.08 2.19
CA GLY A 217 17.35 14.61 3.58
C GLY A 217 17.18 15.70 4.63
N ARG A 218 16.96 16.95 4.22
CA ARG A 218 16.73 18.05 5.16
C ARG A 218 15.42 17.83 5.90
N GLY A 219 15.49 17.77 7.25
CA GLY A 219 14.33 17.48 8.09
C GLY A 219 13.95 15.99 8.16
N ALA A 220 14.75 15.09 7.58
CA ALA A 220 14.55 13.67 7.79
C ALA A 220 14.68 13.33 9.29
N PRO A 221 13.76 12.50 9.83
CA PRO A 221 13.84 12.09 11.22
C PRO A 221 15.11 11.26 11.47
N SER A 222 15.69 11.36 12.67
CA SER A 222 16.81 10.51 13.04
C SER A 222 16.42 9.04 13.13
N GLU A 223 17.38 8.13 12.98
CA GLU A 223 17.14 6.69 13.07
C GLU A 223 16.60 6.31 14.47
N GLU A 224 17.06 6.96 15.53
CA GLU A 224 16.53 6.79 16.88
C GLU A 224 15.04 7.16 16.97
N PHE A 225 14.63 8.25 16.33
CA PHE A 225 13.22 8.64 16.24
C PHE A 225 12.40 7.61 15.46
N LEU A 226 12.94 7.08 14.37
CA LEU A 226 12.27 6.08 13.54
C LEU A 226 12.15 4.72 14.23
N ALA A 227 13.07 4.41 15.16
CA ALA A 227 13.06 3.18 15.95
C ALA A 227 12.12 3.23 17.17
N GLN A 228 11.58 4.41 17.52
CA GLN A 228 10.67 4.51 18.65
C GLN A 228 9.36 3.76 18.38
N ASP A 229 8.81 3.17 19.43
CA ASP A 229 7.47 2.57 19.36
C ASP A 229 6.42 3.68 19.08
N ILE A 230 5.53 3.43 18.14
CA ILE A 230 4.45 4.35 17.79
C ILE A 230 3.51 4.64 18.98
N THR A 231 3.46 3.72 19.93
CA THR A 231 2.66 3.85 21.16
C THR A 231 3.41 4.57 22.28
N ALA A 232 4.72 4.86 22.12
CA ALA A 232 5.49 5.58 23.13
C ALA A 232 4.93 7.00 23.34
N HIS A 233 4.61 7.34 24.58
CA HIS A 233 4.05 8.65 24.94
C HIS A 233 4.98 9.83 24.59
N ASP A 234 6.27 9.60 24.51
CA ASP A 234 7.27 10.61 24.18
C ASP A 234 7.44 10.84 22.68
N HIS A 235 6.75 10.08 21.84
CA HIS A 235 6.85 10.25 20.41
C HIS A 235 6.29 11.61 19.97
N ALA A 236 7.11 12.43 19.30
CA ALA A 236 6.76 13.81 18.93
C ALA A 236 5.46 13.90 18.12
N PHE A 237 5.19 12.91 17.26
CA PHE A 237 3.95 12.82 16.49
C PHE A 237 2.73 12.58 17.37
N LEU A 238 2.87 11.76 18.43
CA LEU A 238 1.78 11.45 19.36
C LEU A 238 1.57 12.55 20.41
N ARG A 239 2.60 13.32 20.76
CA ARG A 239 2.47 14.44 21.74
C ARG A 239 1.37 15.42 21.36
N ALA A 240 1.20 15.70 20.10
CA ALA A 240 0.14 16.60 19.63
C ALA A 240 -1.23 15.92 19.56
N ALA A 241 -1.27 14.61 19.35
CA ALA A 241 -2.48 13.83 19.14
C ALA A 241 -3.01 13.17 20.44
N VAL A 242 -2.13 12.82 21.39
CA VAL A 242 -2.48 12.11 22.61
C VAL A 242 -3.52 12.85 23.46
N PRO A 243 -3.42 14.16 23.72
CA PRO A 243 -4.46 14.87 24.49
C PRO A 243 -5.83 14.81 23.82
N SER A 244 -5.86 14.93 22.50
CA SER A 244 -7.09 14.84 21.70
C SER A 244 -7.67 13.43 21.70
N ILE A 245 -6.82 12.39 21.56
CA ILE A 245 -7.24 11.00 21.59
C ILE A 245 -7.73 10.61 22.98
N GLN A 246 -7.06 11.03 24.05
CA GLN A 246 -7.48 10.77 25.42
C GLN A 246 -8.80 11.48 25.75
N ALA A 247 -8.95 12.75 25.35
CA ALA A 247 -10.20 13.50 25.51
C ALA A 247 -11.35 12.83 24.75
N HIS A 248 -11.10 12.33 23.54
CA HIS A 248 -12.08 11.62 22.74
C HIS A 248 -12.45 10.27 23.36
N HIS A 249 -11.50 9.55 23.90
CA HIS A 249 -11.73 8.26 24.61
C HIS A 249 -12.51 8.46 25.91
N GLN A 250 -12.20 9.53 26.65
CA GLN A 250 -12.92 9.86 27.87
C GLN A 250 -14.35 10.31 27.57
N ALA A 251 -14.53 11.19 26.57
CA ALA A 251 -15.85 11.65 26.13
C ALA A 251 -16.73 10.49 25.60
N SER A 252 -16.10 9.50 24.94
CA SER A 252 -16.81 8.29 24.51
C SER A 252 -17.26 7.41 25.68
N LYS A 253 -16.41 7.21 26.71
CA LYS A 253 -16.78 6.50 27.93
C LYS A 253 -17.88 7.18 28.73
N ASP A 254 -17.89 8.51 28.75
CA ASP A 254 -18.85 9.33 29.48
C ASP A 254 -20.17 9.53 28.69
N GLY A 255 -20.30 8.98 27.50
CA GLY A 255 -21.47 9.15 26.61
C GLY A 255 -21.64 10.58 26.07
N LYS A 256 -20.68 11.47 26.34
CA LYS A 256 -20.72 12.88 25.92
C LYS A 256 -20.42 13.06 24.44
N LEU A 257 -19.74 12.08 23.81
CA LEU A 257 -19.36 12.17 22.41
C LEU A 257 -20.58 12.22 21.49
N ASP A 258 -21.58 11.40 21.80
CA ASP A 258 -22.81 11.37 21.01
C ASP A 258 -23.64 12.63 21.21
N GLN A 259 -23.64 13.18 22.44
CA GLN A 259 -24.32 14.45 22.75
C GLN A 259 -23.63 15.64 22.07
N ASP A 260 -22.29 15.77 22.16
CA ASP A 260 -21.52 16.85 21.53
C ASP A 260 -21.62 16.78 19.99
N MET A 261 -21.63 15.57 19.43
CA MET A 261 -21.84 15.37 18.00
C MET A 261 -23.27 15.70 17.59
N ALA A 262 -24.27 15.34 18.39
CA ALA A 262 -25.66 15.70 18.15
C ALA A 262 -25.89 17.21 18.25
N GLU A 263 -25.28 17.90 19.22
CA GLU A 263 -25.31 19.35 19.33
C GLU A 263 -24.65 20.06 18.13
N ARG A 264 -23.47 19.61 17.71
CA ARG A 264 -22.79 20.13 16.51
C ARG A 264 -23.62 19.90 15.26
N MET A 265 -24.22 18.72 15.11
CA MET A 265 -25.10 18.43 13.99
C MET A 265 -26.37 19.28 14.02
N SER A 266 -26.97 19.51 15.19
CA SER A 266 -28.16 20.37 15.35
C SER A 266 -27.84 21.82 15.03
N ALA A 267 -26.64 22.35 15.36
CA ALA A 267 -26.20 23.69 15.02
C ALA A 267 -25.97 23.91 13.51
N ILE A 268 -25.68 22.83 12.77
CA ILE A 268 -25.43 22.89 11.32
C ILE A 268 -26.70 22.64 10.50
N ARG A 269 -27.71 22.00 11.10
CA ARG A 269 -29.02 21.75 10.47
C ARG A 269 -29.89 23.02 10.50
N ARG A 270 -30.73 23.13 9.50
CA ARG A 270 -31.76 24.19 9.49
C ARG A 270 -32.87 23.84 10.49
N PRO A 271 -33.54 24.80 11.08
CA PRO A 271 -34.67 24.55 11.98
C PRO A 271 -35.72 23.67 11.30
N GLY A 272 -36.04 22.52 11.89
CA GLY A 272 -36.99 21.54 11.36
C GLY A 272 -36.44 20.59 10.29
N GLU A 273 -35.16 20.67 9.95
CA GLU A 273 -34.51 19.78 8.98
C GLU A 273 -34.17 18.43 9.64
N SER A 274 -34.61 17.32 9.03
CA SER A 274 -34.21 15.99 9.47
C SER A 274 -32.75 15.70 9.11
N GLU A 275 -32.19 14.65 9.69
CA GLU A 275 -30.81 14.23 9.39
C GLU A 275 -30.64 13.85 7.91
N MET A 276 -31.61 13.15 7.35
CA MET A 276 -31.60 12.75 5.94
C MET A 276 -31.71 13.96 5.02
N ASP A 277 -32.57 14.95 5.36
CA ASP A 277 -32.70 16.18 4.56
C ASP A 277 -31.41 17.00 4.57
N TYR A 278 -30.71 17.03 5.70
CA TYR A 278 -29.40 17.67 5.80
C TYR A 278 -28.38 17.02 4.87
N TYR A 279 -28.26 15.68 4.89
CA TYR A 279 -27.31 14.98 4.02
C TYR A 279 -27.68 15.11 2.55
N GLU A 280 -28.96 15.05 2.22
CA GLU A 280 -29.45 15.26 0.85
C GLU A 280 -29.13 16.67 0.34
N ARG A 281 -29.38 17.70 1.14
CA ARG A 281 -29.02 19.08 0.82
C ARG A 281 -27.52 19.24 0.59
N ARG A 282 -26.68 18.69 1.47
CA ARG A 282 -25.23 18.75 1.33
C ARG A 282 -24.72 18.00 0.09
N TYR A 283 -25.36 16.89 -0.25
CA TYR A 283 -25.05 16.17 -1.48
C TYR A 283 -25.40 17.02 -2.72
N GLN A 284 -26.55 17.61 -2.74
CA GLN A 284 -26.98 18.46 -3.85
C GLN A 284 -26.11 19.72 -4.01
N GLU A 285 -25.71 20.34 -2.91
CA GLU A 285 -24.79 21.50 -2.91
C GLU A 285 -23.44 21.13 -3.53
N ARG A 286 -22.85 19.97 -3.15
CA ARG A 286 -21.60 19.48 -3.73
C ARG A 286 -21.76 19.13 -5.21
N SER A 287 -22.85 18.52 -5.58
CA SER A 287 -23.14 18.15 -6.96
C SER A 287 -23.25 19.39 -7.85
N LYS A 288 -23.96 20.44 -7.38
CA LYS A 288 -24.07 21.73 -8.07
C LYS A 288 -22.72 22.43 -8.17
N ALA A 289 -21.91 22.44 -7.10
CA ALA A 289 -20.57 23.02 -7.10
C ALA A 289 -19.64 22.30 -8.08
N GLY A 290 -19.70 20.96 -8.13
CA GLY A 290 -18.95 20.16 -9.11
C GLY A 290 -19.37 20.40 -10.56
N ALA A 291 -20.66 20.60 -10.80
CA ALA A 291 -21.19 20.92 -12.14
C ALA A 291 -20.79 22.35 -12.57
N ALA A 292 -20.78 23.31 -11.65
CA ALA A 292 -20.32 24.69 -11.91
C ALA A 292 -18.82 24.75 -12.22
N SER A 293 -17.99 23.98 -11.48
CA SER A 293 -16.56 23.88 -11.74
C SER A 293 -16.27 23.27 -13.12
N LYS A 294 -17.01 22.24 -13.54
CA LYS A 294 -16.87 21.65 -14.88
C LYS A 294 -17.27 22.61 -16.00
N ARG A 295 -18.30 23.44 -15.80
CA ARG A 295 -18.71 24.46 -16.77
C ARG A 295 -17.66 25.59 -16.89
N GLY A 296 -17.02 25.99 -15.78
CA GLY A 296 -15.94 26.97 -15.80
C GLY A 296 -14.72 26.50 -16.59
N VAL A 297 -14.37 25.22 -16.48
CA VAL A 297 -13.27 24.62 -17.25
C VAL A 297 -13.56 24.55 -18.74
N THR A 298 -14.78 24.25 -19.15
CA THR A 298 -15.19 24.22 -20.57
C THR A 298 -15.16 25.60 -21.22
N VAL A 299 -15.58 26.65 -20.52
CA VAL A 299 -15.55 28.03 -21.03
C VAL A 299 -14.09 28.50 -21.18
N SER A 300 -13.20 28.17 -20.26
CA SER A 300 -11.78 28.55 -20.35
C SER A 300 -11.05 27.82 -21.48
N ASN A 301 -11.42 26.59 -21.82
CA ASN A 301 -10.87 25.85 -22.94
C ASN A 301 -11.41 26.33 -24.29
N GLN A 302 -12.64 26.79 -24.38
CA GLN A 302 -13.17 27.40 -25.61
C GLN A 302 -12.53 28.75 -25.93
N LEU A 303 -12.15 29.53 -24.91
CA LEU A 303 -11.41 30.79 -25.12
C LEU A 303 -9.94 30.59 -25.53
N ARG A 304 -9.36 29.40 -25.30
CA ARG A 304 -8.00 29.07 -25.74
C ARG A 304 -7.92 28.50 -27.16
N SER A 305 -9.03 28.09 -27.75
CA SER A 305 -9.06 27.49 -29.09
C SER A 305 -9.47 28.46 -30.21
N ALA A 306 -9.62 29.77 -29.97
CA ALA A 306 -9.85 30.74 -31.01
C ALA A 306 -8.55 30.98 -31.84
N PRO A 307 -8.55 30.81 -33.15
CA PRO A 307 -7.35 30.98 -33.97
C PRO A 307 -6.93 32.45 -33.98
N ARG A 308 -5.69 32.72 -33.60
CA ARG A 308 -5.05 34.03 -33.80
C ARG A 308 -4.99 34.32 -35.30
N LYS A 309 -5.75 35.27 -35.80
CA LYS A 309 -5.60 35.83 -37.14
C LYS A 309 -4.22 36.47 -37.24
N SER A 310 -3.35 35.90 -38.04
CA SER A 310 -2.09 36.48 -38.43
C SER A 310 -2.34 37.75 -39.26
N GLN A 311 -1.98 38.90 -38.73
CA GLN A 311 -1.88 40.13 -39.51
C GLN A 311 -0.58 40.08 -40.29
N GLU A 312 -0.64 39.77 -41.57
CA GLU A 312 0.43 39.97 -42.52
C GLU A 312 0.56 41.48 -42.77
N LYS A 313 1.74 42.04 -42.46
CA LYS A 313 2.15 43.39 -42.89
C LYS A 313 2.79 43.27 -44.29
N PRO A 314 2.42 44.14 -45.27
CA PRO A 314 3.03 44.10 -46.59
C PRO A 314 4.45 44.60 -46.55
N ILE A 315 5.37 43.81 -47.13
CA ILE A 315 6.76 44.18 -47.33
C ILE A 315 6.83 45.08 -48.58
N LYS A 316 7.22 46.35 -48.38
CA LYS A 316 7.61 47.23 -49.48
C LYS A 316 9.02 46.86 -49.94
N ARG A 317 9.13 46.41 -51.19
CA ARG A 317 10.42 46.32 -51.92
C ARG A 317 10.88 47.72 -52.33
N LYS A 318 12.13 48.03 -52.04
CA LYS A 318 13.00 48.89 -52.82
C LYS A 318 14.23 48.08 -53.24
#